data_6d82e15e2feda986dc56f6e8c85fbe27
#
_entry.id   6d82e15e2feda986dc56f6e8c85fbe27
#
_cell.length_a   1.000
_cell.length_b   1.000
_cell.length_c   1.000
_cell.angle_alpha   90.00
_cell.angle_beta   90.00
_cell.angle_gamma   90.00
#
_symmetry.space_group_name_H-M   'P 1'
#
loop_
_entity.id
_entity.type
_entity.pdbx_description
1 polymer ?
#
loop_
_entity_poly.entity_id
_entity_poly.type
_entity_poly.pdbx_seq_one_letter_code
_entity_poly.pdbx_strand_id
1 'polypeptide(L)'
;GYVNAVARDSRPMRDKDTGKRFVEQIVPGVFKRALEQNEVDLLLDHDNNRKLGSTQTNLSLVEDAIGLKARAEITDPEVIQKAREKKLRGWSFGFLELDASEEDMPNGMKRRFVEDMKLVEVSLIDEKKIPCYTGTSIETRASGESIVTTELLETRAEYVEAETQRENTDYEVYRNRIKNLEKEK
;
A
#
# COMPACT_ATOMS: atom_id res chain seq x y z
N GLY A 1 -7.90 4.33 8.83
CA GLY A 1 -6.51 4.06 8.47
C GLY A 1 -6.20 4.28 7.00
N TYR A 2 -4.99 3.96 6.56
CA TYR A 2 -4.61 4.03 5.15
C TYR A 2 -4.74 2.67 4.48
N VAL A 3 -5.39 2.65 3.32
CA VAL A 3 -5.52 1.46 2.46
C VAL A 3 -4.25 1.25 1.65
N ASN A 4 -3.68 2.35 1.14
CA ASN A 4 -2.44 2.36 0.37
C ASN A 4 -1.76 3.73 0.49
N ALA A 5 -0.43 3.75 0.46
CA ALA A 5 0.35 4.97 0.27
C ALA A 5 0.77 5.06 -1.21
N VAL A 6 0.44 6.20 -1.87
CA VAL A 6 0.82 6.43 -3.27
C VAL A 6 2.32 6.63 -3.44
N ALA A 7 2.83 6.45 -4.65
CA ALA A 7 4.26 6.56 -4.99
C ALA A 7 5.19 5.68 -4.13
N ARG A 8 4.69 4.55 -3.64
CA ARG A 8 5.45 3.55 -2.89
C ARG A 8 5.35 2.18 -3.54
N ASP A 9 6.48 1.48 -3.63
CA ASP A 9 6.52 0.12 -4.14
C ASP A 9 5.70 -0.83 -3.25
N SER A 10 4.91 -1.67 -3.90
CA SER A 10 4.30 -2.84 -3.28
C SER A 10 5.37 -3.85 -2.85
N ARG A 11 4.98 -4.87 -2.11
CA ARG A 11 5.77 -6.10 -2.00
C ARG A 11 5.95 -6.70 -3.41
N PRO A 12 7.08 -7.39 -3.67
CA PRO A 12 7.24 -8.07 -4.95
C PRO A 12 6.11 -9.05 -5.21
N MET A 13 5.41 -8.86 -6.31
CA MET A 13 4.35 -9.73 -6.80
C MET A 13 4.87 -10.58 -7.95
N ARG A 14 4.14 -11.61 -8.32
CA ARG A 14 4.44 -12.47 -9.47
C ARG A 14 3.35 -12.28 -10.52
N ASP A 15 3.76 -11.90 -11.70
CA ASP A 15 2.89 -11.86 -12.86
C ASP A 15 2.40 -13.27 -13.21
N LYS A 16 1.10 -13.43 -13.43
CA LYS A 16 0.47 -14.75 -13.62
C LYS A 16 0.81 -15.37 -14.97
N ASP A 17 1.00 -14.55 -16.00
CA ASP A 17 1.20 -15.00 -17.37
C ASP A 17 2.67 -15.29 -17.64
N THR A 18 3.55 -14.39 -17.20
CA THR A 18 5.00 -14.51 -17.46
C THR A 18 5.77 -15.19 -16.33
N GLY A 19 5.19 -15.28 -15.13
CA GLY A 19 5.85 -15.76 -13.91
C GLY A 19 6.93 -14.83 -13.37
N LYS A 20 7.21 -13.70 -14.01
CA LYS A 20 8.22 -12.73 -13.60
C LYS A 20 7.79 -11.96 -12.36
N ARG A 21 8.78 -11.51 -11.59
CA ARG A 21 8.54 -10.67 -10.41
C ARG A 21 8.51 -9.21 -10.83
N PHE A 22 7.59 -8.46 -10.21
CA PHE A 22 7.47 -7.01 -10.37
C PHE A 22 7.04 -6.36 -9.06
N VAL A 23 7.25 -5.06 -8.92
CA VAL A 23 6.65 -4.21 -7.90
C VAL A 23 5.71 -3.23 -8.57
N GLU A 24 4.75 -2.71 -7.82
CA GLU A 24 3.73 -1.82 -8.34
C GLU A 24 3.61 -0.57 -7.48
N GLN A 25 3.44 0.56 -8.11
CA GLN A 25 3.13 1.84 -7.47
C GLN A 25 1.82 2.39 -8.01
N ILE A 26 1.03 2.97 -7.14
CA ILE A 26 -0.13 3.76 -7.56
C ILE A 26 0.33 5.22 -7.69
N VAL A 27 0.11 5.80 -8.86
CA VAL A 27 0.45 7.19 -9.14
C VAL A 27 -0.48 8.12 -8.35
N PRO A 28 0.03 9.21 -7.74
CA PRO A 28 -0.82 10.18 -7.04
C PRO A 28 -1.96 10.71 -7.93
N GLY A 29 -3.17 10.84 -7.36
CA GLY A 29 -4.37 11.28 -8.05
C GLY A 29 -5.19 10.16 -8.70
N VAL A 30 -4.67 8.95 -8.80
CA VAL A 30 -5.37 7.81 -9.41
C VAL A 30 -6.57 7.38 -8.58
N PHE A 31 -6.42 7.25 -7.26
CA PHE A 31 -7.54 6.93 -6.39
C PHE A 31 -8.62 8.01 -6.42
N LYS A 32 -8.23 9.28 -6.42
CA LYS A 32 -9.17 10.40 -6.49
C LYS A 32 -10.05 10.29 -7.75
N ARG A 33 -9.44 10.06 -8.92
CA ARG A 33 -10.20 9.88 -10.18
C ARG A 33 -11.10 8.65 -10.12
N ALA A 34 -10.59 7.53 -9.60
CA ALA A 34 -11.37 6.30 -9.47
C ALA A 34 -12.60 6.47 -8.58
N LEU A 35 -12.48 7.20 -7.47
CA LEU A 35 -13.59 7.47 -6.55
C LEU A 35 -14.70 8.35 -7.14
N GLU A 36 -14.37 9.17 -8.16
CA GLU A 36 -15.36 9.98 -8.88
C GLU A 36 -16.20 9.15 -9.88
N GLN A 37 -15.73 7.94 -10.24
CA GLN A 37 -16.31 7.14 -11.32
C GLN A 37 -17.31 6.09 -10.86
N ASN A 38 -17.11 5.49 -9.70
CA ASN A 38 -17.93 4.36 -9.25
C ASN A 38 -18.01 4.20 -7.74
N GLU A 39 -19.04 3.47 -7.32
CA GLU A 39 -19.17 2.93 -5.96
C GLU A 39 -18.07 1.91 -5.68
N VAL A 40 -17.58 1.92 -4.43
CA VAL A 40 -16.54 1.00 -3.95
C VAL A 40 -17.10 0.17 -2.80
N ASP A 41 -16.97 -1.14 -2.90
CA ASP A 41 -17.41 -2.07 -1.86
C ASP A 41 -16.40 -2.16 -0.70
N LEU A 42 -16.91 -2.42 0.49
CA LEU A 42 -16.11 -2.78 1.66
C LEU A 42 -16.29 -4.26 1.94
N LEU A 43 -15.20 -5.02 1.87
CA LEU A 43 -15.21 -6.46 2.07
C LEU A 43 -14.34 -6.88 3.26
N LEU A 44 -14.47 -8.14 3.65
CA LEU A 44 -13.49 -8.83 4.51
C LEU A 44 -12.69 -9.79 3.63
N ASP A 45 -11.36 -9.66 3.66
CA ASP A 45 -10.40 -10.59 3.00
C ASP A 45 -10.60 -10.79 1.49
N HIS A 46 -11.09 -9.78 0.76
CA HIS A 46 -11.42 -9.87 -0.68
C HIS A 46 -12.50 -10.94 -0.98
N ASP A 47 -13.34 -11.27 -0.02
CA ASP A 47 -14.44 -12.22 -0.21
C ASP A 47 -15.74 -11.48 -0.56
N ASN A 48 -16.20 -11.63 -1.80
CA ASN A 48 -17.44 -11.02 -2.29
C ASN A 48 -18.69 -11.47 -1.50
N ASN A 49 -18.62 -12.61 -0.81
CA ASN A 49 -19.70 -13.08 0.07
C ASN A 49 -19.65 -12.43 1.45
N ARG A 50 -18.58 -11.70 1.76
CA ARG A 50 -18.36 -11.01 3.04
C ARG A 50 -18.34 -9.50 2.85
N LYS A 51 -19.40 -8.95 2.25
CA LYS A 51 -19.60 -7.52 2.09
C LYS A 51 -19.99 -6.89 3.43
N LEU A 52 -19.22 -5.92 3.87
CA LEU A 52 -19.39 -5.18 5.12
C LEU A 52 -20.05 -3.82 4.91
N GLY A 53 -20.14 -3.36 3.66
CA GLY A 53 -20.74 -2.09 3.27
C GLY A 53 -20.19 -1.56 1.95
N SER A 54 -20.33 -0.24 1.72
CA SER A 54 -19.81 0.44 0.54
C SER A 54 -19.71 1.95 0.75
N THR A 55 -19.19 2.65 -0.24
CA THR A 55 -19.14 4.13 -0.25
C THR A 55 -20.54 4.78 -0.25
N GLN A 56 -21.59 4.03 -0.56
CA GLN A 56 -22.98 4.50 -0.46
C GLN A 56 -23.58 4.33 0.94
N THR A 57 -22.93 3.60 1.83
CA THR A 57 -23.48 3.26 3.14
C THR A 57 -22.59 3.73 4.30
N ASN A 58 -21.59 2.96 4.64
CA ASN A 58 -20.81 3.10 5.86
C ASN A 58 -19.31 3.29 5.65
N LEU A 59 -18.87 3.42 4.40
CA LEU A 59 -17.46 3.59 4.01
C LEU A 59 -17.22 5.00 3.47
N SER A 60 -16.23 5.69 4.01
CA SER A 60 -15.71 6.96 3.46
C SER A 60 -14.28 6.75 2.98
N LEU A 61 -14.02 7.09 1.73
CA LEU A 61 -12.72 7.02 1.09
C LEU A 61 -12.30 8.41 0.60
N VAL A 62 -11.04 8.74 0.79
CA VAL A 62 -10.43 9.97 0.28
C VAL A 62 -8.95 9.73 -0.03
N GLU A 63 -8.47 10.24 -1.15
CA GLU A 63 -7.03 10.34 -1.39
C GLU A 63 -6.51 11.65 -0.82
N ASP A 64 -5.48 11.58 0.02
CA ASP A 64 -4.73 12.72 0.52
C ASP A 64 -3.25 12.67 0.05
N ALA A 65 -2.39 13.52 0.58
CA ALA A 65 -0.97 13.57 0.20
C ALA A 65 -0.18 12.29 0.52
N ILE A 66 -0.71 11.42 1.38
CA ILE A 66 -0.09 10.13 1.72
C ILE A 66 -0.60 9.03 0.80
N GLY A 67 -1.92 9.02 0.53
CA GLY A 67 -2.55 7.99 -0.29
C GLY A 67 -4.04 7.82 0.01
N LEU A 68 -4.57 6.63 -0.27
CA LEU A 68 -5.98 6.30 -0.05
C LEU A 68 -6.24 6.07 1.44
N LYS A 69 -7.00 6.97 2.04
CA LYS A 69 -7.45 6.89 3.43
C LYS A 69 -8.89 6.38 3.49
N ALA A 70 -9.14 5.42 4.39
CA ALA A 70 -10.46 4.85 4.64
C ALA A 70 -10.93 5.11 6.07
N ARG A 71 -12.22 5.32 6.20
CA ARG A 71 -12.98 5.29 7.46
C ARG A 71 -14.25 4.50 7.24
N ALA A 72 -14.53 3.51 8.11
CA ALA A 72 -15.74 2.73 8.02
C ALA A 72 -16.36 2.52 9.40
N GLU A 73 -17.70 2.44 9.44
CA GLU A 73 -18.45 2.02 10.62
C GLU A 73 -18.84 0.55 10.45
N ILE A 74 -18.33 -0.31 11.34
CA ILE A 74 -18.52 -1.75 11.24
C ILE A 74 -19.54 -2.21 12.27
N THR A 75 -20.57 -2.94 11.79
CA THR A 75 -21.60 -3.56 12.62
C THR A 75 -21.51 -5.08 12.64
N ASP A 76 -20.68 -5.68 11.79
CA ASP A 76 -20.48 -7.13 11.75
C ASP A 76 -19.82 -7.63 13.05
N PRO A 77 -20.48 -8.54 13.81
CA PRO A 77 -19.98 -8.97 15.12
C PRO A 77 -18.63 -9.70 15.06
N GLU A 78 -18.37 -10.47 14.00
CA GLU A 78 -17.11 -11.19 13.80
C GLU A 78 -15.96 -10.19 13.60
N VAL A 79 -16.17 -9.20 12.74
CA VAL A 79 -15.14 -8.17 12.47
C VAL A 79 -14.90 -7.31 13.72
N ILE A 80 -15.93 -6.95 14.47
CA ILE A 80 -15.81 -6.25 15.75
C ILE A 80 -14.99 -7.07 16.75
N GLN A 81 -15.25 -8.38 16.84
CA GLN A 81 -14.50 -9.27 17.73
C GLN A 81 -13.03 -9.36 17.30
N LYS A 82 -12.76 -9.53 15.99
CA LYS A 82 -11.38 -9.52 15.44
C LYS A 82 -10.66 -8.20 15.74
N ALA A 83 -11.35 -7.08 15.64
CA ALA A 83 -10.78 -5.76 15.98
C ALA A 83 -10.38 -5.69 17.46
N ARG A 84 -11.24 -6.14 18.38
CA ARG A 84 -10.97 -6.19 19.83
C ARG A 84 -9.81 -7.12 20.17
N GLU A 85 -9.67 -8.22 19.43
CA GLU A 85 -8.60 -9.21 19.60
C GLU A 85 -7.31 -8.82 18.84
N LYS A 86 -7.28 -7.63 18.19
CA LYS A 86 -6.15 -7.15 17.38
C LYS A 86 -5.77 -8.11 16.24
N LYS A 87 -6.75 -8.78 15.68
CA LYS A 87 -6.57 -9.74 14.58
C LYS A 87 -6.75 -9.13 13.19
N LEU A 88 -7.08 -7.84 13.09
CA LEU A 88 -7.08 -7.12 11.84
C LEU A 88 -5.66 -6.62 11.53
N ARG A 89 -5.11 -7.02 10.39
CA ARG A 89 -3.71 -6.72 10.01
C ARG A 89 -3.53 -5.47 9.17
N GLY A 90 -4.57 -5.02 8.49
CA GLY A 90 -4.45 -3.86 7.61
C GLY A 90 -5.61 -3.78 6.64
N TRP A 91 -5.39 -2.99 5.61
CA TRP A 91 -6.28 -2.84 4.49
C TRP A 91 -5.65 -3.44 3.24
N SER A 92 -6.50 -3.77 2.28
CA SER A 92 -6.12 -4.06 0.90
C SER A 92 -7.18 -3.48 -0.03
N PHE A 93 -6.96 -3.54 -1.33
CA PHE A 93 -7.93 -3.09 -2.32
C PHE A 93 -7.84 -3.94 -3.58
N GLY A 94 -8.96 -4.01 -4.30
CA GLY A 94 -9.08 -4.65 -5.60
C GLY A 94 -9.49 -3.64 -6.66
N PHE A 95 -8.85 -3.71 -7.82
CA PHE A 95 -9.11 -2.81 -8.93
C PHE A 95 -8.97 -3.50 -10.28
N LEU A 96 -9.55 -2.90 -11.31
CA LEU A 96 -9.26 -3.20 -12.70
C LEU A 96 -8.31 -2.14 -13.22
N GLU A 97 -7.15 -2.57 -13.70
CA GLU A 97 -6.18 -1.69 -14.37
C GLU A 97 -6.75 -1.18 -15.67
N LEU A 98 -6.72 0.12 -15.89
CA LEU A 98 -7.15 0.76 -17.13
C LEU A 98 -5.96 1.30 -17.91
N ASP A 99 -4.95 1.82 -17.21
CA ASP A 99 -3.70 2.30 -17.80
C ASP A 99 -2.54 2.12 -16.84
N ALA A 100 -1.38 1.68 -17.38
CA ALA A 100 -0.15 1.52 -16.61
C ALA A 100 1.09 1.64 -17.50
N SER A 101 2.16 2.16 -16.95
CA SER A 101 3.49 2.15 -17.56
C SER A 101 4.45 1.28 -16.76
N GLU A 102 5.57 0.92 -17.37
CA GLU A 102 6.59 0.08 -16.71
C GLU A 102 7.99 0.65 -16.93
N GLU A 103 8.83 0.47 -15.91
CA GLU A 103 10.27 0.71 -16.01
C GLU A 103 11.07 -0.50 -15.56
N ASP A 104 12.27 -0.68 -16.13
CA ASP A 104 13.20 -1.71 -15.70
C ASP A 104 13.97 -1.25 -14.46
N MET A 105 14.03 -2.10 -13.45
CA MET A 105 14.78 -1.84 -12.22
C MET A 105 16.17 -2.48 -12.29
N PRO A 106 17.19 -1.92 -11.59
CA PRO A 106 18.55 -2.45 -11.58
C PRO A 106 18.67 -3.92 -11.11
N ASN A 107 17.72 -4.40 -10.33
CA ASN A 107 17.67 -5.77 -9.81
C ASN A 107 17.00 -6.77 -10.77
N GLY A 108 16.70 -6.37 -12.00
CA GLY A 108 16.08 -7.20 -13.04
C GLY A 108 14.56 -7.40 -12.86
N MET A 109 13.94 -6.78 -11.88
CA MET A 109 12.47 -6.70 -11.78
C MET A 109 11.96 -5.53 -12.62
N LYS A 110 10.66 -5.53 -12.85
CA LYS A 110 9.96 -4.35 -13.37
C LYS A 110 9.26 -3.61 -12.24
N ARG A 111 9.18 -2.28 -12.37
CA ARG A 111 8.26 -1.44 -11.61
C ARG A 111 7.12 -1.05 -12.52
N ARG A 112 5.90 -1.34 -12.11
CA ARG A 112 4.68 -0.93 -12.79
C ARG A 112 4.11 0.30 -12.10
N PHE A 113 3.76 1.31 -12.87
CA PHE A 113 3.05 2.49 -12.40
C PHE A 113 1.60 2.39 -12.87
N VAL A 114 0.66 2.25 -11.96
CA VAL A 114 -0.76 2.28 -12.27
C VAL A 114 -1.16 3.75 -12.41
N GLU A 115 -1.52 4.15 -13.61
CA GLU A 115 -1.82 5.53 -14.00
C GLU A 115 -3.33 5.80 -14.07
N ASP A 116 -4.13 4.75 -14.30
CA ASP A 116 -5.58 4.79 -14.20
C ASP A 116 -6.16 3.44 -13.79
N MET A 117 -7.28 3.46 -13.04
CA MET A 117 -7.93 2.25 -12.56
C MET A 117 -9.42 2.46 -12.31
N LYS A 118 -10.17 1.35 -12.35
CA LYS A 118 -11.48 1.26 -11.71
C LYS A 118 -11.29 0.60 -10.34
N LEU A 119 -11.41 1.37 -9.26
CA LEU A 119 -11.36 0.83 -7.90
C LEU A 119 -12.66 0.07 -7.62
N VAL A 120 -12.59 -1.23 -7.37
CA VAL A 120 -13.76 -2.09 -7.21
C VAL A 120 -14.14 -2.24 -5.75
N GLU A 121 -13.15 -2.51 -4.89
CA GLU A 121 -13.38 -2.74 -3.48
C GLU A 121 -12.17 -2.30 -2.63
N VAL A 122 -12.42 -2.09 -1.35
CA VAL A 122 -11.41 -2.09 -0.30
C VAL A 122 -11.75 -3.16 0.72
N SER A 123 -10.74 -3.82 1.26
CA SER A 123 -10.92 -4.93 2.20
C SER A 123 -10.22 -4.69 3.52
N LEU A 124 -10.90 -5.04 4.61
CA LEU A 124 -10.23 -5.33 5.88
C LEU A 124 -9.56 -6.69 5.77
N ILE A 125 -8.30 -6.77 6.17
CA ILE A 125 -7.49 -8.01 6.13
C ILE A 125 -7.29 -8.53 7.55
N ASP A 126 -7.66 -9.78 7.76
CA ASP A 126 -7.47 -10.46 9.06
C ASP A 126 -6.13 -11.21 9.13
N GLU A 127 -5.94 -11.99 10.21
CA GLU A 127 -4.71 -12.74 10.47
C GLU A 127 -4.37 -13.81 9.43
N LYS A 128 -5.31 -14.19 8.57
CA LYS A 128 -5.12 -15.27 7.57
C LYS A 128 -4.41 -14.79 6.31
N LYS A 129 -4.42 -13.49 6.05
CA LYS A 129 -3.83 -12.91 4.83
C LYS A 129 -2.80 -11.83 5.16
N ILE A 130 -1.93 -11.55 4.20
CA ILE A 130 -0.92 -10.48 4.28
C ILE A 130 -1.22 -9.47 3.19
N PRO A 131 -1.37 -8.16 3.52
CA PRO A 131 -1.57 -7.13 2.52
C PRO A 131 -0.41 -7.07 1.51
N CYS A 132 -0.71 -6.85 0.24
CA CYS A 132 0.31 -6.71 -0.82
C CYS A 132 1.10 -5.40 -0.71
N TYR A 133 0.49 -4.37 -0.14
CA TYR A 133 1.14 -3.07 0.08
C TYR A 133 1.54 -2.90 1.54
N THR A 134 2.69 -2.28 1.76
CA THR A 134 3.28 -2.09 3.10
C THR A 134 2.81 -0.81 3.80
N GLY A 135 2.22 0.11 3.06
CA GLY A 135 1.76 1.41 3.56
C GLY A 135 0.34 1.41 4.13
N THR A 136 -0.10 0.31 4.78
CA THR A 136 -1.43 0.20 5.35
C THR A 136 -1.41 0.40 6.87
N SER A 137 -2.45 1.03 7.41
CA SER A 137 -2.63 1.18 8.86
C SER A 137 -4.09 0.98 9.25
N ILE A 138 -4.33 0.27 10.35
CA ILE A 138 -5.67 0.16 10.96
C ILE A 138 -5.68 0.86 12.31
N GLU A 139 -6.69 1.70 12.51
CA GLU A 139 -7.04 2.28 13.79
C GLU A 139 -8.46 1.86 14.12
N THR A 140 -8.68 1.30 15.31
CA THR A 140 -10.02 0.94 15.79
C THR A 140 -10.46 1.88 16.90
N ARG A 141 -11.71 2.37 16.84
CA ARG A 141 -12.32 3.21 17.87
C ARG A 141 -13.66 2.60 18.26
N ALA A 142 -13.86 2.31 19.55
CA ALA A 142 -15.17 1.96 20.06
C ALA A 142 -15.96 3.24 20.40
N SER A 143 -17.27 3.25 20.15
CA SER A 143 -18.14 4.34 20.58
C SER A 143 -18.15 4.42 22.11
N GLY A 144 -17.48 5.43 22.68
CA GLY A 144 -17.46 5.70 24.11
C GLY A 144 -16.10 5.55 24.81
N GLU A 145 -15.13 4.87 24.24
CA GLU A 145 -13.77 4.82 24.75
C GLU A 145 -12.78 4.90 23.60
N SER A 146 -11.91 5.92 23.62
CA SER A 146 -10.88 6.09 22.61
C SER A 146 -9.70 5.18 22.91
N ILE A 147 -9.74 3.95 22.45
CA ILE A 147 -8.54 3.11 22.39
C ILE A 147 -7.90 3.38 21.04
N VAL A 148 -6.96 4.31 21.01
CA VAL A 148 -6.09 4.51 19.85
C VAL A 148 -5.01 3.43 19.91
N THR A 149 -5.20 2.35 19.16
CA THR A 149 -4.11 1.40 18.92
C THR A 149 -3.50 1.75 17.58
N THR A 150 -2.49 2.61 17.59
CA THR A 150 -1.63 2.86 16.43
C THR A 150 -0.55 1.79 16.46
N GLU A 151 -0.83 0.62 15.89
CA GLU A 151 0.24 -0.28 15.49
C GLU A 151 0.71 0.13 14.11
N LEU A 152 1.74 0.96 14.04
CA LEU A 152 2.67 0.94 12.93
C LEU A 152 3.26 -0.48 12.95
N LEU A 153 2.73 -1.36 12.10
CA LEU A 153 3.43 -2.57 11.75
C LEU A 153 4.67 -2.15 10.94
N GLU A 154 5.71 -1.69 11.65
CA GLU A 154 7.06 -1.87 11.20
C GLU A 154 7.26 -3.40 11.12
N THR A 155 6.93 -3.97 9.98
CA THR A 155 7.50 -5.24 9.62
C THR A 155 9.00 -4.96 9.54
N ARG A 156 9.73 -5.24 10.62
CA ARG A 156 11.16 -5.50 10.55
C ARG A 156 11.29 -6.55 9.47
N ALA A 157 11.68 -6.12 8.26
CA ALA A 157 12.31 -7.01 7.34
C ALA A 157 13.52 -7.54 8.12
N GLU A 158 13.53 -8.82 8.46
CA GLU A 158 14.78 -9.49 8.75
C GLU A 158 15.58 -9.35 7.46
N TYR A 159 16.49 -8.39 7.46
CA TYR A 159 17.58 -8.37 6.52
C TYR A 159 18.38 -9.64 6.84
N VAL A 160 18.17 -10.68 6.05
CA VAL A 160 19.22 -11.65 5.82
C VAL A 160 20.32 -10.79 5.20
N GLU A 161 21.36 -10.51 5.97
CA GLU A 161 22.60 -9.95 5.45
C GLU A 161 23.09 -10.91 4.36
N ALA A 162 22.67 -10.67 3.12
CA ALA A 162 23.49 -11.07 2.00
C ALA A 162 24.77 -10.25 2.18
N GLU A 163 25.88 -10.94 2.41
CA GLU A 163 27.22 -10.37 2.36
C GLU A 163 27.39 -9.68 0.99
N THR A 164 26.90 -8.46 0.88
CA THR A 164 27.29 -7.56 -0.16
C THR A 164 28.69 -7.11 0.21
N GLN A 165 29.69 -7.66 -0.49
CA GLN A 165 30.99 -7.03 -0.59
C GLN A 165 30.69 -5.55 -0.86
N ARG A 166 30.95 -4.72 0.15
CA ARG A 166 30.97 -3.28 -0.02
C ARG A 166 32.12 -3.00 -0.96
N GLU A 167 31.85 -2.83 -2.24
CA GLU A 167 32.76 -2.13 -3.12
C GLU A 167 33.03 -0.79 -2.45
N ASN A 168 34.27 -0.61 -2.12
CA ASN A 168 34.81 0.57 -1.49
C ASN A 168 34.60 1.75 -2.45
N THR A 169 33.44 2.39 -2.37
CA THR A 169 33.13 3.56 -3.20
C THR A 169 34.06 4.66 -2.73
N ASP A 170 35.11 4.91 -3.52
CA ASP A 170 36.13 5.91 -3.24
C ASP A 170 35.52 7.31 -3.30
N TYR A 171 35.06 7.79 -2.15
CA TYR A 171 34.47 9.13 -2.00
C TYR A 171 35.48 10.26 -2.31
N GLU A 172 36.76 9.98 -2.44
CA GLU A 172 37.76 10.98 -2.82
C GLU A 172 37.57 11.45 -4.27
N VAL A 173 37.15 10.58 -5.17
CA VAL A 173 36.85 10.93 -6.57
C VAL A 173 35.73 11.98 -6.65
N TYR A 174 34.70 11.85 -5.83
CA TYR A 174 33.59 12.82 -5.78
C TYR A 174 34.01 14.14 -5.14
N ARG A 175 34.83 14.12 -4.08
CA ARG A 175 35.37 15.33 -3.44
C ARG A 175 36.25 16.13 -4.39
N ASN A 176 37.08 15.46 -5.17
CA ASN A 176 37.96 16.12 -6.14
C ASN A 176 37.17 16.74 -7.29
N ARG A 177 36.08 16.09 -7.73
CA ARG A 177 35.19 16.62 -8.77
C ARG A 177 34.47 17.89 -8.31
N ILE A 178 34.00 17.94 -7.07
CA ILE A 178 33.39 19.14 -6.47
C ILE A 178 34.40 20.29 -6.36
N LYS A 179 35.61 20.03 -5.87
CA LYS A 179 36.68 21.04 -5.79
C LYS A 179 37.07 21.65 -7.12
N ASN A 180 36.99 20.87 -8.20
CA ASN A 180 37.31 21.38 -9.54
C ASN A 180 36.19 22.26 -10.09
N LEU A 181 34.91 21.96 -9.79
CA LEU A 181 33.78 22.79 -10.19
C LEU A 181 33.71 24.14 -9.43
N GLU A 182 34.31 24.22 -8.24
CA GLU A 182 34.41 25.47 -7.47
C GLU A 182 35.53 26.39 -7.94
N LYS A 183 36.52 25.88 -8.70
CA LYS A 183 37.66 26.68 -9.24
C LYS A 183 37.36 27.25 -10.65
N GLU A 184 36.28 26.86 -11.28
CA GLU A 184 35.88 27.37 -12.59
C GLU A 184 34.82 28.49 -12.53
N LYS A 185 34.59 29.02 -11.33
CA LYS A 185 33.80 30.25 -11.08
C LYS A 185 34.75 31.36 -10.62
#